data_87fe1185b5afcc7b4eb291f9df777d8e
#
_entry.id   87fe1185b5afcc7b4eb291f9df777d8e
#
_cell.length_a   1.000
_cell.length_b   1.000
_cell.length_c   1.000
_cell.angle_alpha   90.00
_cell.angle_beta   90.00
_cell.angle_gamma   90.00
#
_symmetry.space_group_name_H-M   'P 1'
#
loop_
_entity.id
_entity.type
_entity.pdbx_description
1 polymer ?
#
loop_
_entity_poly.entity_id
_entity_poly.type
_entity_poly.pdbx_seq_one_letter_code
_entity_poly.pdbx_strand_id
1 'polypeptide(L)'
;EKFMSSISYLDDLKLKLSWGKNGNQGLDPYGTLSTINNGASGGVRYEFGGSDIIYGLNQKALGNANLGWETTESWNTGFESAWLGSRLFVDLDLYFSKTTDQIFTRDIPVMTGFKNMKSSMGQVNNRGVELTIRSVNIDTQDWYWTTNLTFWLNRNKLIHLYGEDLDGDGREDDDISNSRFIGKPLGAIYGYLQDGIVQETDVEYMKANGATPGIPKYKDMDNDGVITSADRIILGYSTPNFKLNMSNTTTYKNWDLYFMLTGTFGGGGYYQKSNKGAYLTNGSGRFNTNGIYIPCLLYTSP
;
A
#
# COMPACT_ATOMS: atom_id res chain seq x y z
N GLU A 1 25.91 -32.68 13.95
CA GLU A 1 25.61 -33.33 15.24
C GLU A 1 25.16 -34.77 15.05
N LYS A 2 25.42 -35.66 16.04
CA LYS A 2 25.24 -37.11 15.88
C LYS A 2 23.82 -37.55 15.50
N PHE A 3 22.76 -36.86 15.94
CA PHE A 3 21.37 -37.24 15.63
C PHE A 3 20.97 -36.97 14.16
N MET A 4 21.70 -36.09 13.46
CA MET A 4 21.44 -35.77 12.05
C MET A 4 22.41 -36.47 11.08
N SER A 5 23.39 -37.21 11.58
CA SER A 5 24.40 -37.91 10.77
C SER A 5 23.83 -39.00 9.84
N SER A 6 22.57 -39.41 10.06
CA SER A 6 21.86 -40.37 9.20
C SER A 6 21.30 -39.72 7.91
N ILE A 7 21.28 -38.36 7.82
CA ILE A 7 20.78 -37.64 6.66
C ILE A 7 21.98 -37.20 5.81
N SER A 8 22.45 -38.08 4.96
CA SER A 8 23.70 -37.89 4.21
C SER A 8 23.70 -36.73 3.19
N TYR A 9 22.58 -36.20 2.84
CA TYR A 9 22.43 -35.07 1.90
C TYR A 9 22.19 -33.70 2.56
N LEU A 10 22.09 -33.66 3.90
CA LEU A 10 21.97 -32.43 4.68
C LEU A 10 23.34 -32.09 5.28
N ASP A 11 23.90 -30.95 4.86
CA ASP A 11 25.24 -30.53 5.28
C ASP A 11 25.17 -29.65 6.53
N ASP A 12 24.16 -28.74 6.59
CA ASP A 12 23.95 -27.86 7.73
C ASP A 12 22.47 -27.55 7.91
N LEU A 13 22.06 -27.39 9.17
CA LEU A 13 20.72 -26.94 9.54
C LEU A 13 20.81 -26.07 10.79
N LYS A 14 20.33 -24.84 10.64
CA LYS A 14 20.25 -23.86 11.72
C LYS A 14 18.82 -23.39 11.87
N LEU A 15 18.24 -23.60 13.03
CA LEU A 15 16.91 -23.08 13.38
C LEU A 15 17.03 -21.66 13.91
N LYS A 16 16.11 -20.83 13.52
CA LYS A 16 16.00 -19.42 13.93
C LYS A 16 14.72 -19.22 14.72
N LEU A 17 14.84 -18.58 15.87
CA LEU A 17 13.70 -18.12 16.65
C LEU A 17 14.09 -16.81 17.32
N SER A 18 13.30 -15.78 17.08
CA SER A 18 13.51 -14.50 17.75
C SER A 18 12.18 -13.83 18.11
N TRP A 19 12.23 -13.09 19.19
CA TRP A 19 11.15 -12.24 19.65
C TRP A 19 11.72 -10.90 20.07
N GLY A 20 11.00 -9.83 19.78
CA GLY A 20 11.41 -8.50 20.17
C GLY A 20 10.24 -7.53 20.24
N LYS A 21 10.45 -6.48 21.02
CA LYS A 21 9.52 -5.36 21.15
C LYS A 21 10.25 -4.05 20.89
N ASN A 22 9.79 -3.28 19.92
CA ASN A 22 10.38 -2.01 19.51
C ASN A 22 9.37 -0.88 19.64
N GLY A 23 9.84 0.27 20.14
CA GLY A 23 9.09 1.52 20.12
C GLY A 23 9.49 2.36 18.91
N ASN A 24 8.50 2.99 18.27
CA ASN A 24 8.71 3.97 17.21
C ASN A 24 8.01 5.27 17.58
N GLN A 25 8.76 6.37 17.56
CA GLN A 25 8.20 7.68 17.87
C GLN A 25 7.31 8.23 16.76
N GLY A 26 7.59 7.92 15.49
CA GLY A 26 6.74 8.19 14.31
C GLY A 26 6.26 9.64 14.12
N LEU A 27 6.72 10.57 14.92
CA LEU A 27 6.29 11.97 14.95
C LEU A 27 7.45 12.91 14.68
N ASP A 28 7.16 13.99 13.95
CA ASP A 28 8.07 15.11 13.84
C ASP A 28 8.25 15.78 15.22
N PRO A 29 9.37 16.47 15.46
CA PRO A 29 9.54 17.30 16.64
C PRO A 29 8.35 18.24 16.85
N TYR A 30 7.86 18.30 18.09
CA TYR A 30 6.66 19.07 18.48
C TYR A 30 5.33 18.59 17.84
N GLY A 31 5.28 17.39 17.25
CA GLY A 31 4.11 16.83 16.60
C GLY A 31 2.90 16.62 17.51
N THR A 32 3.07 16.68 18.82
CA THR A 32 2.01 16.64 19.84
C THR A 32 1.38 18.01 20.13
N LEU A 33 2.01 19.11 19.67
CA LEU A 33 1.56 20.47 19.93
C LEU A 33 0.68 21.00 18.82
N SER A 34 -0.24 21.88 19.18
CA SER A 34 -0.96 22.71 18.20
C SER A 34 0.01 23.67 17.52
N THR A 35 -0.11 23.81 16.22
CA THR A 35 0.74 24.70 15.43
C THR A 35 -0.09 25.75 14.72
N ILE A 36 0.50 26.91 14.47
CA ILE A 36 -0.08 28.03 13.75
C ILE A 36 0.74 28.34 12.50
N ASN A 37 0.09 28.74 11.44
CA ASN A 37 0.73 29.34 10.28
C ASN A 37 0.91 30.85 10.50
N ASN A 38 2.08 31.34 10.21
CA ASN A 38 2.31 32.78 10.02
C ASN A 38 2.29 33.08 8.52
N GLY A 39 1.38 33.83 8.08
CA GLY A 39 1.09 34.40 6.78
C GLY A 39 1.90 34.12 5.52
N ALA A 40 3.18 33.81 5.57
CA ALA A 40 4.00 33.67 4.37
C ALA A 40 3.78 32.36 3.59
N SER A 41 3.37 31.27 4.25
CA SER A 41 3.25 29.91 3.65
C SER A 41 1.83 29.34 3.70
N GLY A 42 0.79 30.14 3.39
CA GLY A 42 -0.60 29.68 3.39
C GLY A 42 -1.44 30.26 4.52
N GLY A 43 -0.98 31.31 5.18
CA GLY A 43 -1.74 32.09 6.15
C GLY A 43 -2.80 32.96 5.50
N VAL A 44 -3.68 33.48 6.32
CA VAL A 44 -4.72 34.41 5.91
C VAL A 44 -4.07 35.76 5.56
N ARG A 45 -4.43 36.30 4.40
CA ARG A 45 -3.96 37.59 3.93
C ARG A 45 -5.09 38.59 4.05
N TYR A 46 -4.77 39.75 4.53
CA TYR A 46 -5.71 40.88 4.63
C TYR A 46 -5.15 42.09 3.89
N GLU A 47 -5.99 42.72 3.10
CA GLU A 47 -5.72 44.04 2.52
C GLU A 47 -6.57 45.10 3.26
N PHE A 48 -5.93 46.05 3.91
CA PHE A 48 -6.58 47.17 4.57
C PHE A 48 -6.28 48.45 3.79
N GLY A 49 -7.08 48.73 2.75
CA GLY A 49 -7.16 50.01 2.10
C GLY A 49 -5.88 50.56 1.45
N GLY A 50 -4.98 49.73 1.04
CA GLY A 50 -3.72 50.10 0.41
C GLY A 50 -3.01 48.89 -0.24
N SER A 51 -1.82 49.09 -0.75
CA SER A 51 -1.01 48.06 -1.41
C SER A 51 -0.32 47.12 -0.44
N ASP A 52 -0.46 47.28 0.86
CA ASP A 52 0.24 46.48 1.86
C ASP A 52 -0.59 45.29 2.28
N ILE A 53 -0.05 44.10 2.00
CA ILE A 53 -0.62 42.81 2.41
C ILE A 53 -0.19 42.53 3.87
N ILE A 54 -1.15 42.49 4.77
CA ILE A 54 -0.93 42.09 6.16
C ILE A 54 -1.19 40.60 6.27
N TYR A 55 -0.21 39.87 6.84
CA TYR A 55 -0.31 38.45 7.06
C TYR A 55 -0.87 38.16 8.45
N GLY A 56 -1.99 37.46 8.49
CA GLY A 56 -2.60 36.98 9.72
C GLY A 56 -2.04 35.65 10.19
N LEU A 57 -2.45 35.24 11.39
CA LEU A 57 -2.18 33.93 11.95
C LEU A 57 -3.42 33.06 11.81
N ASN A 58 -3.24 31.80 11.42
CA ASN A 58 -4.30 30.81 11.46
C ASN A 58 -3.79 29.50 12.04
N GLN A 59 -4.68 28.74 12.61
CA GLN A 59 -4.38 27.41 13.13
C GLN A 59 -4.02 26.46 11.96
N LYS A 60 -2.91 25.71 12.12
CA LYS A 60 -2.43 24.74 11.13
C LYS A 60 -2.77 23.31 11.50
N ALA A 61 -2.50 22.91 12.73
CA ALA A 61 -2.74 21.56 13.22
C ALA A 61 -3.22 21.59 14.66
N LEU A 62 -4.19 20.74 14.96
CA LEU A 62 -4.63 20.48 16.32
C LEU A 62 -3.62 19.54 16.99
N GLY A 63 -3.11 19.94 18.14
CA GLY A 63 -2.25 19.10 18.95
C GLY A 63 -3.04 18.02 19.68
N ASN A 64 -2.35 16.92 19.99
CA ASN A 64 -2.89 15.86 20.82
C ASN A 64 -1.80 15.44 21.84
N ALA A 65 -2.00 15.84 23.09
CA ALA A 65 -1.08 15.52 24.19
C ALA A 65 -1.04 14.03 24.55
N ASN A 66 -2.04 13.26 24.12
CA ASN A 66 -2.17 11.83 24.38
C ASN A 66 -1.48 10.96 23.33
N LEU A 67 -0.76 11.56 22.37
CA LEU A 67 0.00 10.78 21.40
C LEU A 67 1.14 10.04 22.11
N GLY A 68 1.08 8.72 22.03
CA GLY A 68 2.10 7.79 22.52
C GLY A 68 3.04 7.31 21.42
N TRP A 69 3.98 6.47 21.82
CA TRP A 69 4.85 5.75 20.89
C TRP A 69 4.12 4.55 20.30
N GLU A 70 4.28 4.35 19.02
CA GLU A 70 3.90 3.09 18.40
C GLU A 70 4.77 1.97 18.97
N THR A 71 4.15 0.86 19.32
CA THR A 71 4.85 -0.31 19.82
C THR A 71 4.64 -1.48 18.87
N THR A 72 5.74 -2.04 18.37
CA THR A 72 5.71 -3.26 17.54
C THR A 72 6.33 -4.42 18.28
N GLU A 73 5.53 -5.45 18.50
CA GLU A 73 5.96 -6.76 19.00
C GLU A 73 6.06 -7.71 17.80
N SER A 74 7.22 -8.37 17.65
CA SER A 74 7.52 -9.23 16.52
C SER A 74 8.02 -10.60 16.98
N TRP A 75 7.52 -11.65 16.33
CA TRP A 75 7.99 -13.02 16.41
C TRP A 75 8.50 -13.43 15.05
N ASN A 76 9.70 -13.98 14.99
CA ASN A 76 10.27 -14.54 13.79
C ASN A 76 10.72 -15.98 14.07
N THR A 77 10.42 -16.88 13.17
CA THR A 77 10.89 -18.27 13.21
C THR A 77 11.24 -18.71 11.80
N GLY A 78 12.26 -19.55 11.69
CA GLY A 78 12.71 -20.02 10.39
C GLY A 78 13.83 -21.00 10.49
N PHE A 79 14.42 -21.32 9.36
CA PHE A 79 15.61 -22.14 9.28
C PHE A 79 16.50 -21.74 8.11
N GLU A 80 17.78 -21.93 8.30
CA GLU A 80 18.79 -21.95 7.25
C GLU A 80 19.27 -23.37 7.08
N SER A 81 19.41 -23.84 5.84
CA SER A 81 19.90 -25.19 5.57
C SER A 81 20.79 -25.24 4.34
N ALA A 82 21.79 -26.12 4.39
CA ALA A 82 22.68 -26.42 3.28
C ALA A 82 22.58 -27.93 2.94
N TRP A 83 22.54 -28.21 1.66
CA TRP A 83 22.28 -29.56 1.12
C TRP A 83 23.23 -29.87 -0.03
N LEU A 84 23.43 -31.19 -0.26
CA LEU A 84 24.14 -31.72 -1.43
C LEU A 84 25.59 -31.20 -1.54
N GLY A 85 26.34 -31.24 -0.46
CA GLY A 85 27.70 -30.71 -0.41
C GLY A 85 27.73 -29.21 -0.58
N SER A 86 26.77 -28.50 0.07
CA SER A 86 26.60 -27.07 0.04
C SER A 86 26.28 -26.51 -1.35
N ARG A 87 25.70 -27.33 -2.23
CA ARG A 87 25.24 -26.87 -3.56
C ARG A 87 23.85 -26.27 -3.55
N LEU A 88 23.03 -26.55 -2.53
CA LEU A 88 21.71 -25.98 -2.35
C LEU A 88 21.60 -25.36 -0.97
N PHE A 89 21.27 -24.08 -0.91
CA PHE A 89 20.95 -23.35 0.31
C PHE A 89 19.50 -22.94 0.30
N VAL A 90 18.83 -23.18 1.42
CA VAL A 90 17.44 -22.75 1.65
C VAL A 90 17.40 -21.97 2.95
N ASP A 91 16.91 -20.73 2.86
CA ASP A 91 16.63 -19.86 3.98
C ASP A 91 15.15 -19.52 3.98
N LEU A 92 14.44 -19.92 5.02
CA LEU A 92 13.02 -19.66 5.22
C LEU A 92 12.82 -18.90 6.52
N ASP A 93 12.14 -17.75 6.43
CA ASP A 93 11.70 -16.98 7.56
C ASP A 93 10.18 -16.77 7.54
N LEU A 94 9.56 -17.01 8.67
CA LEU A 94 8.16 -16.75 8.95
C LEU A 94 8.08 -15.71 10.04
N TYR A 95 7.32 -14.65 9.81
CA TYR A 95 7.16 -13.61 10.80
C TYR A 95 5.71 -13.28 11.09
N PHE A 96 5.49 -12.85 12.31
CA PHE A 96 4.27 -12.25 12.77
C PHE A 96 4.62 -11.02 13.60
N SER A 97 3.98 -9.88 13.31
CA SER A 97 4.14 -8.68 14.12
C SER A 97 2.78 -8.04 14.42
N LYS A 98 2.72 -7.45 15.62
CA LYS A 98 1.58 -6.69 16.11
C LYS A 98 2.06 -5.29 16.46
N THR A 99 1.57 -4.28 15.74
CA THR A 99 1.81 -2.88 16.07
C THR A 99 0.59 -2.32 16.78
N THR A 100 0.77 -1.79 17.97
CA THR A 100 -0.26 -1.12 18.77
C THR A 100 0.08 0.36 18.90
N ASP A 101 -0.93 1.14 19.25
CA ASP A 101 -0.82 2.60 19.38
C ASP A 101 -0.34 3.27 18.09
N GLN A 102 -0.66 2.65 16.94
CA GLN A 102 -0.28 3.17 15.65
C GLN A 102 -0.91 4.54 15.41
N ILE A 103 -0.09 5.47 14.94
CA ILE A 103 -0.50 6.86 14.75
C ILE A 103 -1.18 7.01 13.40
N PHE A 104 -2.48 7.31 13.44
CA PHE A 104 -3.26 7.64 12.27
C PHE A 104 -3.71 9.09 12.31
N THR A 105 -3.83 9.69 11.13
CA THR A 105 -4.56 10.95 10.95
C THR A 105 -6.03 10.62 10.76
N ARG A 106 -6.89 11.18 11.60
CA ARG A 106 -8.35 11.07 11.50
C ARG A 106 -8.96 12.42 11.16
N ASP A 107 -10.01 12.42 10.37
CA ASP A 107 -10.80 13.60 10.12
C ASP A 107 -11.68 13.92 11.35
N ILE A 108 -11.83 15.19 11.64
CA ILE A 108 -12.65 15.69 12.75
C ILE A 108 -13.67 16.71 12.25
N PRO A 109 -14.79 16.92 12.98
CA PRO A 109 -15.81 17.88 12.56
C PRO A 109 -15.23 19.27 12.32
N VAL A 110 -15.53 19.86 11.18
CA VAL A 110 -15.00 21.17 10.75
C VAL A 110 -15.36 22.33 11.69
N MET A 111 -16.39 22.15 12.53
CA MET A 111 -16.77 23.12 13.57
C MET A 111 -15.69 23.32 14.63
N THR A 112 -14.72 22.38 14.73
CA THR A 112 -13.55 22.51 15.62
C THR A 112 -12.53 23.53 15.10
N GLY A 113 -12.67 23.99 13.86
CA GLY A 113 -11.70 24.85 13.16
C GLY A 113 -10.54 24.09 12.53
N PHE A 114 -10.50 22.76 12.66
CA PHE A 114 -9.45 21.89 12.11
C PHE A 114 -10.06 20.84 11.19
N LYS A 115 -9.30 20.41 10.22
CA LYS A 115 -9.73 19.34 9.31
C LYS A 115 -9.47 17.94 9.88
N ASN A 116 -8.34 17.78 10.53
CA ASN A 116 -7.90 16.49 11.05
C ASN A 116 -7.01 16.64 12.29
N MET A 117 -6.82 15.52 12.99
CA MET A 117 -5.87 15.39 14.09
C MET A 117 -5.16 14.05 14.03
N LYS A 118 -3.98 13.95 14.66
CA LYS A 118 -3.30 12.67 14.85
C LYS A 118 -3.84 11.97 16.09
N SER A 119 -4.03 10.64 16.00
CA SER A 119 -4.44 9.78 17.11
C SER A 119 -3.59 8.52 17.14
N SER A 120 -3.12 8.10 18.33
CA SER A 120 -2.34 6.88 18.54
C SER A 120 -3.19 5.84 19.24
N MET A 121 -4.06 5.16 18.50
CA MET A 121 -4.98 4.15 19.04
C MET A 121 -5.04 2.91 18.14
N GLY A 122 -4.49 2.98 16.94
CA GLY A 122 -4.62 1.93 15.94
C GLY A 122 -3.86 0.65 16.28
N GLN A 123 -4.37 -0.48 15.81
CA GLN A 123 -3.66 -1.75 15.84
C GLN A 123 -3.63 -2.38 14.46
N VAL A 124 -2.43 -2.75 14.02
CA VAL A 124 -2.20 -3.45 12.76
C VAL A 124 -1.37 -4.70 13.02
N ASN A 125 -1.84 -5.82 12.51
CA ASN A 125 -1.09 -7.06 12.51
C ASN A 125 -0.50 -7.31 11.13
N ASN A 126 0.76 -7.78 11.09
CA ASN A 126 1.44 -8.22 9.89
C ASN A 126 1.89 -9.66 10.06
N ARG A 127 1.87 -10.43 8.98
CA ARG A 127 2.43 -11.76 8.89
C ARG A 127 3.00 -11.99 7.50
N GLY A 128 4.09 -12.70 7.43
CA GLY A 128 4.69 -12.95 6.13
C GLY A 128 5.60 -14.14 6.09
N VAL A 129 6.05 -14.41 4.87
CA VAL A 129 6.97 -15.48 4.51
C VAL A 129 8.05 -14.89 3.64
N GLU A 130 9.29 -15.16 3.99
CA GLU A 130 10.48 -14.85 3.19
C GLU A 130 11.22 -16.15 2.91
N LEU A 131 11.47 -16.41 1.63
CA LEU A 131 12.17 -17.61 1.19
C LEU A 131 13.29 -17.20 0.25
N THR A 132 14.50 -17.64 0.56
CA THR A 132 15.65 -17.53 -0.33
C THR A 132 16.19 -18.92 -0.64
N ILE A 133 16.31 -19.24 -1.92
CA ILE A 133 16.93 -20.47 -2.40
C ILE A 133 18.12 -20.08 -3.26
N ARG A 134 19.27 -20.62 -2.91
CA ARG A 134 20.51 -20.44 -3.67
C ARG A 134 21.01 -21.80 -4.11
N SER A 135 21.25 -21.99 -5.40
CA SER A 135 21.73 -23.26 -5.95
C SER A 135 22.97 -23.07 -6.81
N VAL A 136 23.92 -23.99 -6.66
CA VAL A 136 25.05 -24.18 -7.60
C VAL A 136 24.62 -25.29 -8.54
N ASN A 137 24.16 -24.90 -9.73
CA ASN A 137 23.58 -25.82 -10.71
C ASN A 137 24.68 -26.63 -11.41
N ILE A 138 25.75 -25.92 -11.84
CA ILE A 138 26.92 -26.51 -12.48
C ILE A 138 28.16 -25.93 -11.80
N ASP A 139 29.10 -26.84 -11.51
CA ASP A 139 30.40 -26.48 -10.96
C ASP A 139 31.44 -27.45 -11.57
N THR A 140 32.06 -26.99 -12.67
CA THR A 140 33.10 -27.71 -13.39
C THR A 140 34.25 -26.75 -13.69
N GLN A 141 35.39 -27.27 -14.19
CA GLN A 141 36.56 -26.45 -14.52
C GLN A 141 36.25 -25.35 -15.54
N ASP A 142 35.38 -25.60 -16.53
CA ASP A 142 35.05 -24.68 -17.60
C ASP A 142 33.72 -23.99 -17.43
N TRP A 143 32.82 -24.50 -16.59
CA TRP A 143 31.47 -23.99 -16.44
C TRP A 143 31.03 -23.89 -15.00
N TYR A 144 30.70 -22.69 -14.55
CA TYR A 144 30.11 -22.41 -13.25
C TYR A 144 28.78 -21.72 -13.43
N TRP A 145 27.68 -22.26 -12.86
CA TRP A 145 26.36 -21.68 -12.97
C TRP A 145 25.63 -21.71 -11.62
N THR A 146 25.19 -20.54 -11.18
CA THR A 146 24.40 -20.36 -9.95
C THR A 146 23.07 -19.70 -10.22
N THR A 147 22.06 -20.09 -9.42
CA THR A 147 20.75 -19.44 -9.39
C THR A 147 20.43 -18.99 -7.97
N ASN A 148 19.89 -17.76 -7.84
CA ASN A 148 19.36 -17.27 -6.58
C ASN A 148 17.89 -16.89 -6.80
N LEU A 149 16.99 -17.48 -6.01
CA LEU A 149 15.55 -17.25 -6.02
C LEU A 149 15.16 -16.66 -4.68
N THR A 150 14.45 -15.52 -4.69
CA THR A 150 13.84 -14.91 -3.50
C THR A 150 12.35 -14.76 -3.69
N PHE A 151 11.60 -15.21 -2.71
CA PHE A 151 10.15 -15.05 -2.63
C PHE A 151 9.81 -14.29 -1.36
N TRP A 152 8.91 -13.31 -1.49
CA TRP A 152 8.44 -12.52 -0.37
C TRP A 152 6.92 -12.37 -0.42
N LEU A 153 6.28 -12.58 0.70
CA LEU A 153 4.85 -12.42 0.90
C LEU A 153 4.59 -11.74 2.24
N ASN A 154 3.84 -10.65 2.24
CA ASN A 154 3.33 -10.01 3.44
C ASN A 154 1.81 -9.88 3.39
N ARG A 155 1.17 -10.07 4.54
CA ARG A 155 -0.24 -9.81 4.76
C ARG A 155 -0.40 -8.96 6.00
N ASN A 156 -0.96 -7.77 5.83
CA ASN A 156 -1.36 -6.94 6.95
C ASN A 156 -2.87 -7.01 7.17
N LYS A 157 -3.29 -6.70 8.37
CA LYS A 157 -4.69 -6.60 8.75
C LYS A 157 -4.86 -5.49 9.77
N LEU A 158 -5.72 -4.54 9.47
CA LEU A 158 -6.16 -3.53 10.41
C LEU A 158 -7.10 -4.20 11.44
N ILE A 159 -6.77 -4.08 12.71
CA ILE A 159 -7.54 -4.72 13.80
C ILE A 159 -8.34 -3.69 14.56
N HIS A 160 -7.79 -2.49 14.73
CA HIS A 160 -8.34 -1.41 15.54
C HIS A 160 -8.01 -0.07 14.92
N LEU A 161 -8.92 0.89 15.03
CA LEU A 161 -8.71 2.27 14.59
C LEU A 161 -8.77 3.24 15.77
N TYR A 162 -9.95 3.76 16.07
CA TYR A 162 -10.15 4.85 17.03
C TYR A 162 -11.04 4.45 18.21
N GLY A 163 -11.66 3.25 18.18
CA GLY A 163 -12.58 2.76 19.20
C GLY A 163 -13.94 3.47 19.19
N GLU A 164 -14.33 4.08 18.07
CA GLU A 164 -15.60 4.79 17.93
C GLU A 164 -16.65 3.89 17.28
N ASP A 165 -17.88 3.96 17.80
CA ASP A 165 -19.08 3.31 17.30
C ASP A 165 -20.15 4.41 17.21
N LEU A 166 -20.19 5.10 16.07
CA LEU A 166 -21.05 6.27 15.86
C LEU A 166 -22.46 5.87 15.40
N ASP A 167 -22.58 4.68 14.78
CA ASP A 167 -23.85 4.17 14.29
C ASP A 167 -24.58 3.31 15.33
N GLY A 168 -23.89 2.91 16.42
CA GLY A 168 -24.45 2.18 17.56
C GLY A 168 -24.71 0.71 17.30
N ASP A 169 -24.00 0.10 16.32
CA ASP A 169 -24.15 -1.31 15.97
C ASP A 169 -23.36 -2.27 16.90
N GLY A 170 -22.59 -1.72 17.84
CA GLY A 170 -21.75 -2.45 18.80
C GLY A 170 -20.40 -2.85 18.24
N ARG A 171 -20.00 -2.28 17.10
CA ARG A 171 -18.70 -2.48 16.45
C ARG A 171 -18.01 -1.15 16.24
N GLU A 172 -16.73 -1.21 16.09
CA GLU A 172 -15.94 -0.03 15.75
C GLU A 172 -16.13 0.33 14.28
N ASP A 173 -16.33 1.61 13.99
CA ASP A 173 -16.54 2.14 12.65
C ASP A 173 -15.30 2.12 11.77
N ASP A 174 -15.52 1.87 10.49
CA ASP A 174 -14.52 2.04 9.45
C ASP A 174 -14.24 3.53 9.15
N ASP A 175 -12.99 3.88 8.88
CA ASP A 175 -12.61 5.20 8.40
C ASP A 175 -12.70 5.24 6.86
N ILE A 176 -13.92 5.40 6.37
CA ILE A 176 -14.23 5.40 4.94
C ILE A 176 -13.51 6.53 4.21
N SER A 177 -13.37 7.70 4.84
CA SER A 177 -12.74 8.88 4.25
C SER A 177 -11.26 8.65 3.93
N ASN A 178 -10.58 7.85 4.74
CA ASN A 178 -9.19 7.47 4.56
C ASN A 178 -9.02 6.04 4.00
N SER A 179 -10.11 5.41 3.55
CA SER A 179 -10.12 4.04 3.01
C SER A 179 -9.50 3.00 3.95
N ARG A 180 -9.82 3.09 5.24
CA ARG A 180 -9.36 2.16 6.28
C ARG A 180 -10.53 1.35 6.79
N PHE A 181 -10.47 0.05 6.54
CA PHE A 181 -11.54 -0.89 6.85
C PHE A 181 -11.05 -1.89 7.89
N ILE A 182 -11.75 -2.01 9.02
CA ILE A 182 -11.42 -2.94 10.09
C ILE A 182 -11.56 -4.38 9.59
N GLY A 183 -10.59 -5.21 9.92
CA GLY A 183 -10.53 -6.58 9.43
C GLY A 183 -9.96 -6.73 8.01
N LYS A 184 -9.64 -5.64 7.31
CA LYS A 184 -9.07 -5.63 5.95
C LYS A 184 -7.62 -5.15 5.97
N PRO A 185 -6.86 -5.40 4.90
CA PRO A 185 -5.53 -4.84 4.74
C PRO A 185 -5.55 -3.32 4.62
N LEU A 186 -4.48 -2.66 5.10
CA LEU A 186 -4.22 -1.26 4.80
C LEU A 186 -3.94 -1.04 3.31
N GLY A 187 -4.20 0.17 2.84
CA GLY A 187 -4.00 0.54 1.43
C GLY A 187 -5.09 -0.01 0.51
N ALA A 188 -6.32 -0.12 1.03
CA ALA A 188 -7.50 -0.43 0.23
C ALA A 188 -7.70 0.66 -0.83
N ILE A 189 -7.99 0.23 -2.06
CA ILE A 189 -8.41 1.08 -3.16
C ILE A 189 -9.92 1.04 -3.15
N TYR A 190 -10.52 2.08 -2.56
CA TYR A 190 -11.94 2.20 -2.39
C TYR A 190 -12.53 3.17 -3.40
N GLY A 191 -13.50 2.73 -4.17
CA GLY A 191 -14.07 3.54 -5.24
C GLY A 191 -15.13 2.81 -6.03
N TYR A 192 -15.54 3.41 -7.15
CA TYR A 192 -16.55 2.87 -8.03
C TYR A 192 -15.97 1.83 -8.97
N LEU A 193 -16.69 0.72 -9.16
CA LEU A 193 -16.34 -0.27 -10.17
C LEU A 193 -16.73 0.27 -11.56
N GLN A 194 -15.75 0.38 -12.44
CA GLN A 194 -16.00 0.81 -13.81
C GLN A 194 -16.69 -0.32 -14.60
N ASP A 195 -17.75 0.03 -15.32
CA ASP A 195 -18.56 -0.85 -16.18
C ASP A 195 -18.57 -0.31 -17.62
N GLY A 196 -17.40 -0.04 -18.17
CA GLY A 196 -17.22 0.47 -19.51
C GLY A 196 -17.25 2.00 -19.61
N ILE A 197 -17.77 2.48 -20.74
CA ILE A 197 -17.90 3.89 -21.10
C ILE A 197 -19.36 4.15 -21.47
N VAL A 198 -19.90 5.27 -21.00
CA VAL A 198 -21.28 5.68 -21.31
C VAL A 198 -21.44 5.82 -22.80
N GLN A 199 -22.40 5.08 -23.39
CA GLN A 199 -22.76 5.11 -24.79
C GLN A 199 -23.94 6.04 -25.02
N GLU A 200 -24.18 6.44 -26.27
CA GLU A 200 -25.39 7.22 -26.66
C GLU A 200 -26.69 6.47 -26.39
N THR A 201 -26.61 5.12 -26.36
CA THR A 201 -27.75 4.23 -26.08
C THR A 201 -28.08 4.13 -24.59
N ASP A 202 -27.19 4.56 -23.67
CA ASP A 202 -27.40 4.48 -22.24
C ASP A 202 -28.29 5.62 -21.70
N VAL A 203 -29.42 5.85 -22.31
CA VAL A 203 -30.32 6.99 -22.08
C VAL A 203 -30.78 7.07 -20.63
N GLU A 204 -31.17 5.94 -20.04
CA GLU A 204 -31.65 5.88 -18.65
C GLU A 204 -30.51 6.20 -17.66
N TYR A 205 -29.33 5.63 -17.85
CA TYR A 205 -28.16 5.89 -17.04
C TYR A 205 -27.74 7.37 -17.09
N MET A 206 -27.73 7.96 -18.29
CA MET A 206 -27.42 9.38 -18.49
C MET A 206 -28.39 10.28 -17.77
N LYS A 207 -29.69 9.97 -17.85
CA LYS A 207 -30.75 10.75 -17.20
C LYS A 207 -30.66 10.66 -15.68
N ALA A 208 -30.43 9.48 -15.12
CA ALA A 208 -30.35 9.25 -13.69
C ALA A 208 -29.09 9.88 -13.07
N ASN A 209 -27.96 9.82 -13.78
CA ASN A 209 -26.66 10.19 -13.23
C ASN A 209 -26.10 11.52 -13.75
N GLY A 210 -26.83 12.25 -14.60
CA GLY A 210 -26.33 13.46 -15.25
C GLY A 210 -25.08 13.22 -16.11
N ALA A 211 -24.93 11.99 -16.61
CA ALA A 211 -23.77 11.55 -17.36
C ALA A 211 -23.89 11.93 -18.85
N THR A 212 -22.75 12.02 -19.53
CA THR A 212 -22.67 12.26 -20.98
C THR A 212 -21.91 11.12 -21.66
N PRO A 213 -22.20 10.85 -22.96
CA PRO A 213 -21.44 9.84 -23.69
C PRO A 213 -19.94 10.10 -23.68
N GLY A 214 -19.14 9.03 -23.57
CA GLY A 214 -17.68 9.09 -23.58
C GLY A 214 -16.99 9.22 -22.21
N ILE A 215 -17.75 9.36 -21.12
CA ILE A 215 -17.20 9.31 -19.75
C ILE A 215 -17.24 7.87 -19.20
N PRO A 216 -16.43 7.54 -18.16
CA PRO A 216 -16.53 6.25 -17.51
C PRO A 216 -17.95 5.96 -16.99
N LYS A 217 -18.47 4.77 -17.29
CA LYS A 217 -19.68 4.22 -16.71
C LYS A 217 -19.33 3.43 -15.46
N TYR A 218 -20.08 3.61 -14.41
CA TYR A 218 -19.88 2.91 -13.14
C TYR A 218 -21.02 1.93 -12.88
N LYS A 219 -20.68 0.85 -12.20
CA LYS A 219 -21.64 -0.16 -11.83
C LYS A 219 -22.44 0.28 -10.61
N ASP A 220 -23.75 0.20 -10.72
CA ASP A 220 -24.69 0.34 -9.63
C ASP A 220 -24.63 -0.95 -8.79
N MET A 221 -24.19 -0.83 -7.55
CA MET A 221 -23.93 -1.97 -6.67
C MET A 221 -25.14 -2.32 -5.80
N ASP A 222 -25.98 -1.33 -5.48
CA ASP A 222 -27.20 -1.52 -4.68
C ASP A 222 -28.47 -1.61 -5.55
N ASN A 223 -28.35 -1.36 -6.86
CA ASN A 223 -29.41 -1.44 -7.87
C ASN A 223 -30.54 -0.41 -7.65
N ASP A 224 -30.21 0.77 -7.16
CA ASP A 224 -31.16 1.88 -7.01
C ASP A 224 -31.30 2.75 -8.29
N GLY A 225 -30.45 2.54 -9.27
CA GLY A 225 -30.41 3.23 -10.57
C GLY A 225 -29.58 4.52 -10.57
N VAL A 226 -29.02 4.92 -9.42
CA VAL A 226 -28.25 6.17 -9.28
C VAL A 226 -26.89 5.89 -8.66
N ILE A 227 -25.83 6.35 -9.30
CA ILE A 227 -24.47 6.16 -8.77
C ILE A 227 -24.20 7.13 -7.61
N THR A 228 -24.11 6.58 -6.42
CA THR A 228 -23.89 7.32 -5.18
C THR A 228 -22.66 6.80 -4.40
N SER A 229 -22.40 7.33 -3.21
CA SER A 229 -21.34 6.81 -2.35
C SER A 229 -21.58 5.37 -1.87
N ALA A 230 -22.84 4.88 -1.93
CA ALA A 230 -23.21 3.52 -1.57
C ALA A 230 -22.66 2.47 -2.56
N ASP A 231 -22.43 2.88 -3.83
CA ASP A 231 -21.87 2.03 -4.87
C ASP A 231 -20.35 1.83 -4.81
N ARG A 232 -19.69 2.47 -3.84
CA ARG A 232 -18.26 2.29 -3.67
C ARG A 232 -17.96 0.96 -3.01
N ILE A 233 -16.96 0.27 -3.55
CA ILE A 233 -16.47 -1.01 -3.03
C ILE A 233 -14.95 -1.01 -2.95
N ILE A 234 -14.40 -1.98 -2.25
CA ILE A 234 -12.95 -2.24 -2.28
C ILE A 234 -12.60 -2.93 -3.60
N LEU A 235 -11.98 -2.19 -4.50
CA LEU A 235 -11.55 -2.66 -5.82
C LEU A 235 -10.27 -3.51 -5.75
N GLY A 236 -9.49 -3.35 -4.70
CA GLY A 236 -8.22 -4.03 -4.51
C GLY A 236 -7.38 -3.38 -3.42
N TYR A 237 -6.11 -3.74 -3.38
CA TYR A 237 -5.16 -3.20 -2.41
C TYR A 237 -3.90 -2.75 -3.13
N SER A 238 -3.28 -1.68 -2.64
CA SER A 238 -2.01 -1.16 -3.18
C SER A 238 -0.82 -2.09 -2.90
N THR A 239 -0.91 -2.89 -1.84
CA THR A 239 0.13 -3.83 -1.44
C THR A 239 0.14 -5.06 -2.36
N PRO A 240 1.29 -5.47 -2.90
CA PRO A 240 1.40 -6.67 -3.72
C PRO A 240 1.00 -7.95 -2.97
N ASN A 241 0.47 -8.93 -3.70
CA ASN A 241 0.20 -10.24 -3.15
C ASN A 241 1.48 -10.98 -2.80
N PHE A 242 2.48 -10.93 -3.68
CA PHE A 242 3.83 -11.45 -3.44
C PHE A 242 4.81 -10.84 -4.44
N LYS A 243 6.08 -10.96 -4.12
CA LYS A 243 7.19 -10.62 -5.02
C LYS A 243 8.06 -11.83 -5.22
N LEU A 244 8.59 -11.98 -6.43
CA LEU A 244 9.49 -13.04 -6.82
C LEU A 244 10.67 -12.44 -7.58
N ASN A 245 11.88 -12.77 -7.17
CA ASN A 245 13.07 -12.41 -7.91
C ASN A 245 13.88 -13.68 -8.19
N MET A 246 14.42 -13.79 -9.38
CA MET A 246 15.33 -14.84 -9.77
C MET A 246 16.53 -14.22 -10.47
N SER A 247 17.73 -14.46 -9.98
CA SER A 247 18.95 -14.09 -10.65
C SER A 247 19.76 -15.33 -10.99
N ASN A 248 20.40 -15.29 -12.15
CA ASN A 248 21.27 -16.32 -12.64
C ASN A 248 22.62 -15.71 -13.01
N THR A 249 23.68 -16.36 -12.61
CA THR A 249 25.03 -16.03 -13.00
C THR A 249 25.66 -17.29 -13.58
N THR A 250 26.16 -17.19 -14.79
CA THR A 250 26.86 -18.31 -15.42
C THR A 250 28.15 -17.81 -16.06
N THR A 251 29.23 -18.50 -15.76
CA THR A 251 30.55 -18.30 -16.32
C THR A 251 30.93 -19.54 -17.14
N TYR A 252 31.17 -19.38 -18.41
CA TYR A 252 31.64 -20.44 -19.28
C TYR A 252 32.97 -20.01 -19.92
N LYS A 253 34.08 -20.63 -19.48
CA LYS A 253 35.44 -20.23 -19.85
C LYS A 253 35.67 -18.73 -19.59
N ASN A 254 35.78 -17.94 -20.66
CA ASN A 254 36.06 -16.50 -20.62
C ASN A 254 34.76 -15.65 -20.78
N TRP A 255 33.57 -16.28 -20.75
CA TRP A 255 32.28 -15.62 -20.90
C TRP A 255 31.51 -15.61 -19.61
N ASP A 256 31.03 -14.44 -19.21
CA ASP A 256 30.14 -14.24 -18.07
C ASP A 256 28.78 -13.75 -18.55
N LEU A 257 27.72 -14.38 -18.07
CA LEU A 257 26.35 -13.94 -18.30
C LEU A 257 25.63 -13.81 -16.96
N TYR A 258 25.08 -12.64 -16.73
CA TYR A 258 24.18 -12.40 -15.60
C TYR A 258 22.83 -11.90 -16.14
N PHE A 259 21.74 -12.46 -15.60
CA PHE A 259 20.42 -11.89 -15.80
C PHE A 259 19.59 -12.02 -14.54
N MET A 260 18.66 -11.07 -14.36
CA MET A 260 17.73 -11.03 -13.25
C MET A 260 16.32 -10.81 -13.76
N LEU A 261 15.39 -11.62 -13.24
CA LEU A 261 13.95 -11.47 -13.46
C LEU A 261 13.32 -11.06 -12.13
N THR A 262 12.56 -9.97 -12.17
CA THR A 262 11.83 -9.45 -11.01
C THR A 262 10.36 -9.40 -11.34
N GLY A 263 9.53 -10.04 -10.50
CA GLY A 263 8.08 -10.04 -10.60
C GLY A 263 7.42 -9.47 -9.35
N THR A 264 6.45 -8.58 -9.55
CA THR A 264 5.53 -8.11 -8.52
C THR A 264 4.13 -8.50 -8.94
N PHE A 265 3.45 -9.27 -8.10
CA PHE A 265 2.15 -9.86 -8.42
C PHE A 265 1.07 -9.30 -7.50
N GLY A 266 -0.05 -8.85 -8.10
CA GLY A 266 -1.10 -8.12 -7.39
C GLY A 266 -0.68 -6.68 -7.05
N GLY A 267 -1.45 -6.02 -6.20
CA GLY A 267 -1.26 -4.60 -5.91
C GLY A 267 -1.90 -3.72 -6.99
N GLY A 268 -3.21 -3.59 -6.93
CA GLY A 268 -3.94 -2.71 -7.84
C GLY A 268 -3.64 -1.22 -7.62
N GLY A 269 -4.01 -0.37 -8.56
CA GLY A 269 -3.86 1.09 -8.48
C GLY A 269 -2.50 1.66 -8.90
N TYR A 270 -1.45 0.90 -8.81
CA TYR A 270 -0.13 1.32 -9.27
C TYR A 270 -0.07 1.47 -10.79
N TYR A 271 -0.75 0.58 -11.50
CA TYR A 271 -0.83 0.58 -12.97
C TYR A 271 -1.54 1.80 -13.54
N GLN A 272 -2.58 2.31 -12.88
CA GLN A 272 -3.29 3.49 -13.37
C GLN A 272 -2.44 4.76 -13.35
N LYS A 273 -1.52 4.91 -12.40
CA LYS A 273 -0.62 6.05 -12.35
C LYS A 273 0.48 6.00 -13.41
N SER A 274 1.05 4.83 -13.68
CA SER A 274 2.11 4.68 -14.69
C SER A 274 1.57 4.68 -16.12
N ASN A 275 0.39 4.11 -16.35
CA ASN A 275 -0.27 4.17 -17.67
C ASN A 275 -0.75 5.58 -18.01
N LYS A 276 -1.12 6.40 -17.05
CA LYS A 276 -1.40 7.82 -17.28
C LYS A 276 -0.22 8.57 -17.87
N GLY A 277 1.00 8.17 -17.55
CA GLY A 277 2.22 8.76 -18.08
C GLY A 277 2.62 8.21 -19.47
N ALA A 278 2.24 6.98 -19.80
CA ALA A 278 2.75 6.29 -20.97
C ALA A 278 2.00 6.61 -22.28
N TYR A 279 0.72 6.94 -22.22
CA TYR A 279 -0.12 6.98 -23.42
C TYR A 279 -0.52 8.36 -23.93
N LEU A 280 -0.51 9.41 -23.10
CA LEU A 280 -0.95 10.74 -23.52
C LEU A 280 -0.18 11.84 -22.77
N THR A 281 1.12 11.81 -22.80
CA THR A 281 1.92 12.86 -22.20
C THR A 281 2.19 13.97 -23.22
N ASN A 282 1.68 15.13 -22.93
CA ASN A 282 2.15 16.39 -23.52
C ASN A 282 3.41 16.88 -22.78
N GLY A 283 4.47 16.07 -22.70
CA GLY A 283 5.71 16.43 -22.03
C GLY A 283 5.65 16.70 -20.53
N SER A 284 4.47 16.86 -19.93
CA SER A 284 4.26 17.14 -18.50
C SER A 284 3.71 15.94 -17.71
N GLY A 285 3.58 14.79 -18.33
CA GLY A 285 3.07 13.59 -17.69
C GLY A 285 1.59 13.67 -17.30
N ARG A 286 0.86 14.64 -17.78
CA ARG A 286 -0.55 14.82 -17.49
C ARG A 286 -1.40 14.21 -18.58
N PHE A 287 -2.16 13.21 -18.21
CA PHE A 287 -3.38 12.88 -18.93
C PHE A 287 -4.29 14.11 -18.88
N ASN A 288 -4.89 14.46 -19.97
CA ASN A 288 -5.96 15.44 -19.90
C ASN A 288 -7.13 14.81 -19.15
N THR A 289 -7.23 15.14 -17.86
CA THR A 289 -8.27 14.64 -16.96
C THR A 289 -9.62 15.31 -17.17
N ASN A 290 -9.70 16.27 -18.09
CA ASN A 290 -10.92 17.00 -18.38
C ASN A 290 -11.75 16.26 -19.44
N GLY A 291 -12.12 14.99 -19.13
CA GLY A 291 -13.13 14.25 -19.88
C GLY A 291 -13.07 14.47 -21.38
N ILE A 292 -11.95 14.14 -22.04
CA ILE A 292 -11.93 14.19 -23.49
C ILE A 292 -12.91 13.12 -23.98
N TYR A 293 -13.99 13.58 -24.51
CA TYR A 293 -14.83 12.81 -25.38
C TYR A 293 -14.00 12.39 -26.61
N ILE A 294 -13.64 11.12 -26.66
CA ILE A 294 -13.00 10.53 -27.83
C ILE A 294 -14.05 9.64 -28.48
N PRO A 295 -14.64 10.05 -29.60
CA PRO A 295 -15.74 9.29 -30.23
C PRO A 295 -15.40 7.83 -30.49
N CYS A 296 -14.14 7.52 -30.78
CA CYS A 296 -13.72 6.13 -31.03
C CYS A 296 -13.78 5.23 -29.78
N LEU A 297 -13.80 5.78 -28.55
CA LEU A 297 -13.96 4.99 -27.33
C LEU A 297 -15.40 4.54 -27.10
N LEU A 298 -16.40 5.18 -27.72
CA LEU A 298 -17.79 4.76 -27.66
C LEU A 298 -18.01 3.35 -28.23
N TYR A 299 -17.19 2.97 -29.19
CA TYR A 299 -17.38 1.71 -29.94
C TYR A 299 -16.32 0.65 -29.61
N THR A 300 -15.26 0.99 -28.88
CA THR A 300 -14.14 0.09 -28.59
C THR A 300 -14.09 -0.40 -27.15
N SER A 301 -14.96 0.09 -26.28
CA SER A 301 -15.12 -0.43 -24.92
C SER A 301 -15.92 -1.73 -24.95
N PRO A 302 -15.44 -2.81 -24.31
CA PRO A 302 -16.19 -4.05 -24.16
C PRO A 302 -17.46 -3.88 -23.34
#